data_942fc34ed735cda2dc193568ab9da93b
#
_entry.id   942fc34ed735cda2dc193568ab9da93b
#
_cell.length_a   1.000
_cell.length_b   1.000
_cell.length_c   1.000
_cell.angle_alpha   90.00
_cell.angle_beta   90.00
_cell.angle_gamma   90.00
#
_symmetry.space_group_name_H-M   'P 1'
#
loop_
_entity.id
_entity.type
_entity.pdbx_description
1 polymer ?
#
loop_
_entity_poly.entity_id
_entity_poly.type
_entity_poly.pdbx_seq_one_letter_code
_entity_poly.pdbx_strand_id
1 'polypeptide(L)'
;MEITNLNLLSVSIFIFTVIIVFYLAFKXYKKQIKININFKNLAVTKYFYLKYVFLILSFFTIFVSIFGLKFGISNYDKKEXIDIVFVLDVSKSMNVADIXXSQNLTRLDFAKQSISEYVANNLNNRYXLVIFSXDAVASSPITSDLNLFLSVLNNVDYRNLVSQXTNFNKAFELXFDRFNFTADKSXALILISDXXEXEDTIDKTFLSKLKTYKVQVLIXXVXTEKXXKIITXVDVFXRVSYQTYMXDYVVSKFNPNNLELLSSIFNSKFEILTSLSDIRKFENSISKIQTKVIENNHIXSKLDFSRSLTFVSFLFFFLYLIFYIFEDIFYYFKK
;
A
#
# COMPACT_ATOMS: atom_id res chain seq x y z
N MET A 1 -3.48 6.04 18.54
CA MET A 1 -2.75 7.24 19.00
C MET A 1 -1.30 6.86 19.20
N GLU A 2 -0.39 7.44 18.43
CA GLU A 2 1.05 7.21 18.57
C GLU A 2 1.77 8.54 18.77
N ILE A 3 2.71 8.54 19.69
CA ILE A 3 3.56 9.70 20.01
C ILE A 3 4.91 9.46 19.33
N THR A 4 5.23 10.27 18.33
CA THR A 4 6.34 9.99 17.42
C THR A 4 7.67 10.65 17.77
N ASN A 5 7.68 11.67 18.61
CA ASN A 5 8.93 12.43 18.89
C ASN A 5 9.10 12.75 20.38
N LEU A 6 9.35 11.73 21.17
CA LEU A 6 9.72 11.93 22.57
C LEU A 6 11.24 12.06 22.70
N ASN A 7 11.76 13.24 22.35
CA ASN A 7 13.14 13.58 22.71
C ASN A 7 13.14 14.19 24.10
N LEU A 8 13.84 13.56 25.04
CA LEU A 8 13.96 14.01 26.44
C LEU A 8 14.38 15.48 26.52
N LEU A 9 15.21 15.91 25.58
CA LEU A 9 15.71 17.29 25.49
C LEU A 9 14.59 18.27 25.15
N SER A 10 13.68 17.94 24.22
CA SER A 10 12.57 18.84 23.84
C SER A 10 11.54 18.95 24.99
N VAL A 11 11.32 17.88 25.73
CA VAL A 11 10.45 17.87 26.91
C VAL A 11 11.03 18.78 28.01
N SER A 12 12.34 18.67 28.29
CA SER A 12 12.99 19.47 29.33
C SER A 12 13.01 20.97 28.97
N ILE A 13 13.30 21.32 27.71
CA ILE A 13 13.23 22.72 27.23
C ILE A 13 11.82 23.27 27.39
N PHE A 14 10.80 22.49 27.02
CA PHE A 14 9.40 22.90 27.16
C PHE A 14 9.01 23.12 28.61
N ILE A 15 9.34 22.21 29.52
CA ILE A 15 9.05 22.34 30.95
C ILE A 15 9.74 23.62 31.50
N PHE A 16 10.99 23.86 31.10
CA PHE A 16 11.75 25.03 31.53
C PHE A 16 11.10 26.34 31.04
N THR A 17 10.67 26.40 29.77
CA THR A 17 9.98 27.56 29.23
C THR A 17 8.63 27.80 29.91
N VAL A 18 7.85 26.76 30.22
CA VAL A 18 6.58 26.86 30.95
C VAL A 18 6.80 27.41 32.36
N ILE A 19 7.84 26.95 33.06
CA ILE A 19 8.20 27.44 34.41
C ILE A 19 8.56 28.92 34.36
N ILE A 20 9.35 29.36 33.39
CA ILE A 20 9.73 30.78 33.23
C ILE A 20 8.50 31.64 32.96
N VAL A 21 7.63 31.22 32.03
CA VAL A 21 6.40 31.96 31.68
C VAL A 21 5.46 32.02 32.88
N PHE A 22 5.33 30.93 33.62
CA PHE A 22 4.49 30.89 34.82
C PHE A 22 5.06 31.81 35.92
N TYR A 23 6.37 31.84 36.10
CA TYR A 23 7.03 32.74 37.05
C TYR A 23 6.81 34.22 36.68
N LEU A 24 7.00 34.55 35.39
CA LEU A 24 6.78 35.93 34.90
C LEU A 24 5.32 36.35 35.00
N ALA A 25 4.38 35.45 34.68
CA ALA A 25 2.94 35.67 34.83
C ALA A 25 2.56 35.86 36.30
N PHE A 26 3.12 35.09 37.23
CA PHE A 26 2.93 35.22 38.67
C PHE A 26 3.49 36.50 39.22
N LYS A 27 4.63 36.96 38.74
CA LYS A 27 5.23 38.24 39.09
C LYS A 27 4.36 39.45 38.62
N UNK A 28 3.93 39.15 37.53
CA UNK A 28 3.10 40.02 37.03
C UNK A 28 1.87 40.16 37.73
N TYR A 29 1.22 39.12 38.10
CA TYR A 29 0.01 38.98 38.91
C TYR A 29 0.12 39.66 40.31
N LYS A 30 1.20 39.36 41.00
CA LYS A 30 1.46 40.00 42.32
C LYS A 30 1.59 41.54 42.23
N LYS A 31 2.21 42.04 41.18
CA LYS A 31 2.36 43.49 40.98
C LYS A 31 0.97 44.12 40.72
N GLN A 32 0.12 43.48 39.95
CA GLN A 32 -1.23 44.00 39.65
C GLN A 32 -2.20 43.87 40.81
N ILE A 33 -2.11 42.85 41.66
CA ILE A 33 -2.90 42.75 42.88
C ILE A 33 -2.61 43.97 43.81
N LYS A 34 -1.35 44.34 43.96
CA LYS A 34 -0.97 45.53 44.75
C LYS A 34 -1.61 46.85 44.21
N ILE A 35 -1.83 46.93 42.91
CA ILE A 35 -2.43 48.08 42.24
C ILE A 35 -3.96 48.00 42.34
N ASN A 36 -4.55 46.81 42.20
CA ASN A 36 -6.02 46.58 42.12
C ASN A 36 -6.72 46.59 43.50
N ILE A 37 -5.99 46.47 44.62
CA ILE A 37 -6.59 46.58 45.95
C ILE A 37 -7.29 47.92 46.14
N ASN A 38 -6.85 48.95 45.41
CA ASN A 38 -7.44 50.29 45.44
C ASN A 38 -8.62 50.47 44.47
N PHE A 39 -9.00 49.49 43.63
CA PHE A 39 -10.06 49.61 42.61
C PHE A 39 -11.05 48.46 42.68
N LYS A 40 -12.14 48.62 43.41
CA LYS A 40 -13.24 47.66 43.55
C LYS A 40 -14.14 47.57 42.29
N ASN A 41 -13.59 47.21 41.10
CA ASN A 41 -14.44 47.03 39.92
C ASN A 41 -14.41 45.55 39.46
N LEU A 42 -15.52 44.86 39.69
CA LEU A 42 -15.72 43.44 39.38
C LEU A 42 -15.52 43.08 37.88
N ALA A 43 -15.82 44.02 37.00
CA ALA A 43 -15.67 43.80 35.54
C ALA A 43 -14.20 43.64 35.09
N VAL A 44 -13.31 44.44 35.68
CA VAL A 44 -11.86 44.41 35.34
C VAL A 44 -11.22 43.09 35.76
N THR A 45 -11.69 42.49 36.85
CA THR A 45 -11.13 41.23 37.35
C THR A 45 -11.45 40.02 36.44
N LYS A 46 -12.62 39.99 35.78
CA LYS A 46 -13.01 38.93 34.85
C LYS A 46 -12.10 38.91 33.62
N TYR A 47 -11.85 40.05 32.98
CA TYR A 47 -11.00 40.17 31.80
C TYR A 47 -9.52 39.87 32.15
N PHE A 48 -9.13 40.17 33.35
CA PHE A 48 -7.79 39.88 33.88
C PHE A 48 -7.51 38.39 33.92
N TYR A 49 -8.44 37.55 34.41
CA TYR A 49 -8.28 36.12 34.43
C TYR A 49 -8.32 35.50 33.03
N LEU A 50 -9.18 36.04 32.15
CA LEU A 50 -9.40 35.53 30.82
C LEU A 50 -8.11 35.53 29.95
N LYS A 51 -7.29 36.57 30.03
CA LYS A 51 -6.02 36.66 29.31
C LYS A 51 -5.04 35.52 29.69
N TYR A 52 -4.97 35.20 30.97
CA TYR A 52 -4.11 34.11 31.44
C TYR A 52 -4.62 32.72 31.00
N VAL A 53 -5.94 32.56 30.90
CA VAL A 53 -6.54 31.36 30.34
C VAL A 53 -6.09 31.17 28.89
N PHE A 54 -6.15 32.22 28.08
CA PHE A 54 -5.69 32.16 26.69
C PHE A 54 -4.18 31.87 26.57
N LEU A 55 -3.38 32.44 27.46
CA LEU A 55 -1.95 32.16 27.51
C LEU A 55 -1.67 30.67 27.84
N ILE A 56 -2.36 30.13 28.84
CA ILE A 56 -2.24 28.71 29.22
C ILE A 56 -2.67 27.79 28.06
N LEU A 57 -3.80 28.11 27.40
CA LEU A 57 -4.31 27.35 26.25
C LEU A 57 -3.31 27.39 25.08
N SER A 58 -2.69 28.55 24.82
CA SER A 58 -1.64 28.67 23.78
C SER A 58 -0.47 27.74 24.07
N PHE A 59 0.05 27.78 25.29
CA PHE A 59 1.16 26.89 25.69
C PHE A 59 0.78 25.42 25.66
N PHE A 60 -0.44 25.08 26.08
CA PHE A 60 -0.94 23.72 26.07
C PHE A 60 -1.06 23.18 24.62
N THR A 61 -1.61 23.98 23.72
CA THR A 61 -1.77 23.56 22.31
C THR A 61 -0.42 23.44 21.59
N ILE A 62 0.55 24.32 21.89
CA ILE A 62 1.93 24.19 21.37
C ILE A 62 2.60 22.93 21.90
N PHE A 63 2.41 22.62 23.19
CA PHE A 63 2.95 21.40 23.80
C PHE A 63 2.40 20.16 23.12
N VAL A 64 1.08 20.08 22.94
CA VAL A 64 0.41 18.98 22.25
C VAL A 64 0.90 18.87 20.79
N SER A 65 1.16 20.01 20.13
CA SER A 65 1.68 20.04 18.76
C SER A 65 3.11 19.47 18.67
N ILE A 66 3.98 19.79 19.61
CA ILE A 66 5.37 19.29 19.66
C ILE A 66 5.40 17.77 19.79
N PHE A 67 4.45 17.18 20.52
CA PHE A 67 4.35 15.73 20.69
C PHE A 67 3.85 15.00 19.45
N GLY A 68 3.41 15.72 18.42
CA GLY A 68 3.05 15.14 17.13
C GLY A 68 1.93 14.11 17.24
N LEU A 69 0.79 14.54 17.79
CA LEU A 69 -0.39 13.66 17.89
C LEU A 69 -0.91 13.30 16.50
N LYS A 70 -0.72 12.06 16.10
CA LYS A 70 -1.25 11.51 14.87
C LYS A 70 -2.53 10.72 15.16
N PHE A 71 -3.63 11.21 14.65
CA PHE A 71 -4.91 10.50 14.70
C PHE A 71 -5.12 9.78 13.38
N GLY A 72 -5.22 8.45 13.44
CA GLY A 72 -5.64 7.66 12.32
C GLY A 72 -7.16 7.69 12.22
N ILE A 73 -7.70 8.50 11.31
CA ILE A 73 -9.10 8.37 10.90
C ILE A 73 -9.12 7.35 9.77
N SER A 74 -9.54 6.15 10.08
CA SER A 74 -9.75 5.13 9.06
C SER A 74 -11.09 5.39 8.37
N ASN A 75 -11.09 6.26 7.37
CA ASN A 75 -12.21 6.31 6.44
C ASN A 75 -12.05 5.10 5.48
N TYR A 76 -12.65 3.98 5.86
CA TYR A 76 -12.63 2.74 5.09
C TYR A 76 -13.42 2.80 3.77
N ASP A 77 -14.04 3.94 3.44
CA ASP A 77 -14.99 4.04 2.32
C ASP A 77 -14.39 4.49 0.99
N LYS A 78 -13.10 4.84 0.93
CA LYS A 78 -12.43 5.03 -0.35
C LYS A 78 -11.56 3.80 -0.63
N LYS A 79 -12.00 2.95 -1.55
CA LYS A 79 -11.14 1.93 -2.17
C LYS A 79 -9.99 2.68 -2.88
N GLU A 80 -8.88 2.83 -2.17
CA GLU A 80 -7.69 3.38 -2.80
C GLU A 80 -7.19 2.45 -3.89
N UNK A 81 -6.85 2.77 -4.98
CA UNK A 81 -6.48 2.13 -5.99
C UNK A 81 -5.14 1.71 -5.77
N ILE A 82 -4.98 0.69 -6.02
CA ILE A 82 -3.64 0.12 -6.03
C ILE A 82 -3.20 -0.25 -7.44
N ASP A 83 -1.88 -0.29 -7.61
CA ASP A 83 -1.26 -0.75 -8.84
C ASP A 83 -1.04 -2.27 -8.73
N ILE A 84 -1.64 -3.05 -9.61
CA ILE A 84 -1.53 -4.51 -9.62
C ILE A 84 -0.78 -4.93 -10.89
N VAL A 85 0.34 -5.63 -10.68
CA VAL A 85 1.09 -6.24 -11.77
C VAL A 85 0.78 -7.71 -11.83
N PHE A 86 0.17 -8.15 -12.90
CA PHE A 86 0.07 -9.56 -13.21
C PHE A 86 1.34 -9.98 -13.96
N VAL A 87 2.06 -10.95 -13.42
CA VAL A 87 3.23 -11.58 -14.03
C VAL A 87 2.79 -13.00 -14.41
N LEU A 88 2.46 -13.17 -15.68
CA LEU A 88 1.78 -14.36 -16.21
C LEU A 88 2.75 -15.21 -17.02
N ASP A 89 2.92 -16.44 -16.58
CA ASP A 89 3.68 -17.47 -17.28
C ASP A 89 2.93 -17.86 -18.56
N VAL A 90 3.64 -17.81 -19.68
CA VAL A 90 3.14 -18.26 -20.99
C VAL A 90 4.03 -19.36 -21.58
N SER A 91 4.77 -20.08 -20.74
CA SER A 91 5.54 -21.25 -21.15
C SER A 91 4.61 -22.34 -21.70
N LYS A 92 5.16 -23.25 -22.49
CA LYS A 92 4.38 -24.35 -23.11
C LYS A 92 3.64 -25.22 -22.09
N SER A 93 4.17 -25.36 -20.89
CA SER A 93 3.51 -26.12 -19.81
C SER A 93 2.18 -25.51 -19.39
N MET A 94 2.02 -24.19 -19.52
CA MET A 94 0.75 -23.51 -19.27
C MET A 94 -0.34 -23.88 -20.31
N ASN A 95 0.04 -24.51 -21.42
CA ASN A 95 -0.93 -24.97 -22.42
C ASN A 95 -1.38 -26.43 -22.18
N VAL A 96 -1.36 -26.86 -20.95
CA VAL A 96 -1.92 -28.16 -20.51
C VAL A 96 -3.38 -27.95 -20.10
N ALA A 97 -4.29 -28.83 -20.58
CA ALA A 97 -5.71 -28.78 -20.22
C ALA A 97 -5.99 -29.80 -19.09
N ASP A 98 -5.68 -29.41 -17.87
CA ASP A 98 -5.85 -30.27 -16.68
C ASP A 98 -6.73 -29.62 -15.60
N ILE A 99 -7.29 -28.47 -15.90
CA ILE A 99 -8.14 -27.79 -14.91
C ILE A 99 -9.51 -28.48 -14.74
N UNK A 100 -9.71 -28.93 -13.63
CA UNK A 100 -10.81 -29.73 -13.36
C UNK A 100 -12.12 -28.97 -13.60
N UNK A 101 -13.11 -29.57 -13.96
CA UNK A 101 -14.38 -29.11 -14.20
C UNK A 101 -14.59 -28.69 -15.62
N SER A 102 -13.52 -28.66 -16.30
CA SER A 102 -13.67 -28.20 -17.68
C SER A 102 -12.85 -29.08 -18.63
N GLN A 103 -13.47 -29.68 -19.57
CA GLN A 103 -12.85 -30.64 -20.51
C GLN A 103 -12.00 -29.91 -21.50
N ASN A 104 -11.45 -28.92 -21.58
CA ASN A 104 -10.52 -28.30 -22.55
C ASN A 104 -9.95 -26.95 -22.13
N LEU A 105 -10.12 -26.59 -20.86
CA LEU A 105 -9.57 -25.34 -20.37
C LEU A 105 -8.08 -25.52 -20.05
N THR A 106 -7.22 -24.80 -20.73
CA THR A 106 -5.79 -24.83 -20.45
C THR A 106 -5.50 -24.05 -19.16
N ARG A 107 -4.34 -24.30 -18.53
CA ARG A 107 -3.88 -23.51 -17.38
C ARG A 107 -3.82 -22.03 -17.71
N LEU A 108 -3.33 -21.70 -18.91
CA LEU A 108 -3.24 -20.32 -19.40
C LEU A 108 -4.65 -19.69 -19.54
N ASP A 109 -5.61 -20.39 -20.14
CA ASP A 109 -6.97 -19.87 -20.28
C ASP A 109 -7.65 -19.67 -18.93
N PHE A 110 -7.44 -20.59 -18.00
CA PHE A 110 -7.94 -20.47 -16.63
C PHE A 110 -7.34 -19.24 -15.92
N ALA A 111 -6.01 -19.03 -16.06
CA ALA A 111 -5.33 -17.86 -15.50
C ALA A 111 -5.91 -16.57 -16.08
N LYS A 112 -6.09 -16.50 -17.41
CA LYS A 112 -6.71 -15.35 -18.12
C LYS A 112 -8.14 -15.09 -17.60
N GLN A 113 -8.94 -16.15 -17.47
CA GLN A 113 -10.30 -16.03 -16.95
C GLN A 113 -10.31 -15.49 -15.51
N SER A 114 -9.43 -16.03 -14.66
CA SER A 114 -9.32 -15.60 -13.25
C SER A 114 -8.93 -14.12 -13.15
N ILE A 115 -7.97 -13.69 -13.94
CA ILE A 115 -7.56 -12.28 -14.02
C ILE A 115 -8.73 -11.42 -14.51
N SER A 116 -9.42 -11.86 -15.58
CA SER A 116 -10.52 -11.09 -16.17
C SER A 116 -11.67 -10.88 -15.17
N GLU A 117 -12.06 -11.94 -14.45
CA GLU A 117 -13.10 -11.83 -13.41
C GLU A 117 -12.68 -10.89 -12.29
N TYR A 118 -11.45 -11.01 -11.81
CA TYR A 118 -10.92 -10.12 -10.78
C TYR A 118 -10.96 -8.64 -11.24
N VAL A 119 -10.47 -8.38 -12.45
CA VAL A 119 -10.40 -7.01 -13.02
C VAL A 119 -11.81 -6.42 -13.18
N ALA A 120 -12.75 -7.23 -13.68
CA ALA A 120 -14.15 -6.80 -13.86
C ALA A 120 -14.84 -6.43 -12.54
N ASN A 121 -14.43 -7.06 -11.44
CA ASN A 121 -15.00 -6.81 -10.11
C ASN A 121 -14.25 -5.70 -9.32
N ASN A 122 -13.13 -5.19 -9.84
CA ASN A 122 -12.25 -4.24 -9.12
C ASN A 122 -11.83 -3.07 -10.02
N LEU A 123 -12.82 -2.28 -10.43
CA LEU A 123 -12.70 -1.24 -11.45
C LEU A 123 -11.79 -0.06 -11.10
N ASN A 124 -11.48 0.14 -9.81
CA ASN A 124 -10.75 1.31 -9.35
C ASN A 124 -9.22 1.14 -9.40
N ASN A 125 -8.74 -0.09 -9.58
CA ASN A 125 -7.30 -0.39 -9.60
C ASN A 125 -6.70 -0.07 -10.99
N ARG A 126 -5.37 0.05 -11.03
CA ARG A 126 -4.62 0.09 -12.28
C ARG A 126 -3.89 -1.24 -12.45
N TYR A 127 -3.79 -1.65 -13.69
CA TYR A 127 -3.32 -2.99 -14.02
C TYR A 127 -2.16 -2.98 -15.00
N UNK A 128 -1.13 -3.85 -14.85
CA UNK A 128 -0.12 -4.11 -15.70
C UNK A 128 -0.06 -5.52 -16.03
N LEU A 129 0.30 -5.84 -17.17
CA LEU A 129 0.50 -7.25 -17.58
C LEU A 129 1.91 -7.46 -18.12
N VAL A 130 2.67 -8.31 -17.45
CA VAL A 130 3.94 -8.83 -17.92
C VAL A 130 3.71 -10.31 -18.23
N ILE A 131 4.03 -10.75 -19.44
CA ILE A 131 4.06 -12.16 -19.81
C ILE A 131 5.51 -12.64 -19.86
N PHE A 132 5.75 -13.89 -19.47
CA PHE A 132 7.10 -14.42 -19.46
C PHE A 132 7.13 -15.92 -19.77
N SER A 133 8.29 -16.31 -20.28
CA SER A 133 8.75 -17.69 -20.39
C SER A 133 10.29 -17.72 -20.22
N UNK A 134 11.04 -17.93 -21.10
CA UNK A 134 12.35 -17.75 -21.06
C UNK A 134 12.86 -16.39 -21.12
N ASP A 135 12.01 -15.56 -21.90
CA ASP A 135 12.08 -14.11 -22.02
C ASP A 135 10.84 -13.48 -21.36
N ALA A 136 10.84 -12.16 -21.28
CA ALA A 136 9.70 -11.44 -20.69
C ALA A 136 9.33 -10.22 -21.54
N VAL A 137 8.04 -9.92 -21.62
CA VAL A 137 7.50 -8.76 -22.35
C VAL A 137 6.41 -8.07 -21.49
N ALA A 138 6.49 -6.75 -21.42
CA ALA A 138 5.43 -5.93 -20.84
C ALA A 138 4.31 -5.80 -21.90
N SER A 139 3.34 -6.67 -21.84
CA SER A 139 2.24 -6.74 -22.81
C SER A 139 1.25 -5.60 -22.66
N SER A 140 0.97 -5.18 -21.41
CA SER A 140 0.17 -3.99 -21.15
C SER A 140 0.95 -3.07 -20.21
N PRO A 141 1.10 -1.79 -20.53
CA PRO A 141 1.61 -0.83 -19.55
C PRO A 141 0.60 -0.65 -18.42
N ILE A 142 1.00 0.03 -17.35
CA ILE A 142 0.07 0.30 -16.26
C ILE A 142 -1.07 1.21 -16.77
N THR A 143 -2.30 0.73 -16.64
CA THR A 143 -3.48 1.43 -17.17
C THR A 143 -4.69 1.28 -16.24
N SER A 144 -5.54 2.30 -16.23
CA SER A 144 -6.89 2.26 -15.67
C SER A 144 -7.94 1.96 -16.77
N ASP A 145 -7.52 1.86 -18.03
CA ASP A 145 -8.41 1.45 -19.12
C ASP A 145 -8.55 -0.08 -19.09
N LEU A 146 -9.63 -0.54 -18.50
CA LEU A 146 -9.93 -1.96 -18.33
C LEU A 146 -10.19 -2.66 -19.67
N ASN A 147 -10.81 -1.96 -20.61
CA ASN A 147 -11.09 -2.54 -21.93
C ASN A 147 -9.80 -2.81 -22.70
N LEU A 148 -8.88 -1.86 -22.67
CA LEU A 148 -7.55 -2.04 -23.23
C LEU A 148 -6.82 -3.23 -22.56
N PHE A 149 -6.80 -3.25 -21.21
CA PHE A 149 -6.14 -4.31 -20.45
C PHE A 149 -6.72 -5.69 -20.79
N LEU A 150 -8.05 -5.84 -20.75
CA LEU A 150 -8.74 -7.10 -21.04
C LEU A 150 -8.54 -7.54 -22.50
N SER A 151 -8.53 -6.58 -23.43
CA SER A 151 -8.24 -6.88 -24.84
C SER A 151 -6.84 -7.46 -25.01
N VAL A 152 -5.84 -6.85 -24.36
CA VAL A 152 -4.45 -7.36 -24.38
C VAL A 152 -4.38 -8.74 -23.73
N LEU A 153 -4.97 -8.91 -22.55
CA LEU A 153 -4.97 -10.17 -21.81
C LEU A 153 -5.58 -11.31 -22.63
N ASN A 154 -6.74 -11.05 -23.28
CA ASN A 154 -7.42 -12.05 -24.09
C ASN A 154 -6.59 -12.53 -25.29
N ASN A 155 -5.75 -11.66 -25.83
CA ASN A 155 -4.84 -11.98 -26.95
C ASN A 155 -3.53 -12.66 -26.50
N VAL A 156 -3.33 -12.86 -25.19
CA VAL A 156 -2.14 -13.61 -24.71
C VAL A 156 -2.23 -15.06 -25.11
N ASP A 157 -1.12 -15.56 -25.66
CA ASP A 157 -0.97 -16.93 -26.14
C ASP A 157 0.46 -17.40 -25.84
N TYR A 158 0.63 -18.71 -25.63
CA TYR A 158 1.96 -19.30 -25.36
C TYR A 158 2.96 -19.05 -26.51
N ARG A 159 2.47 -18.73 -27.70
CA ARG A 159 3.29 -18.41 -28.89
C ARG A 159 3.79 -16.96 -28.92
N ASN A 160 3.35 -16.12 -28.01
CA ASN A 160 3.79 -14.72 -27.95
C ASN A 160 5.29 -14.60 -27.65
N LEU A 161 5.86 -15.62 -27.01
CA LEU A 161 7.29 -15.68 -26.73
C LEU A 161 7.91 -16.89 -27.44
N VAL A 162 8.95 -16.64 -28.19
CA VAL A 162 9.65 -17.67 -28.99
C VAL A 162 10.48 -18.61 -28.10
N SER A 163 11.15 -18.03 -27.11
CA SER A 163 12.02 -18.75 -26.18
C SER A 163 11.17 -19.41 -25.10
N GLN A 164 11.26 -20.72 -25.03
CA GLN A 164 10.45 -21.55 -24.12
C GLN A 164 11.28 -22.01 -22.91
N UNK A 165 11.02 -21.77 -21.78
CA UNK A 165 11.58 -22.13 -20.54
C UNK A 165 11.10 -21.15 -19.55
N THR A 166 11.30 -21.29 -18.39
CA THR A 166 10.73 -20.40 -17.40
C THR A 166 11.84 -19.62 -16.68
N ASN A 167 11.96 -18.32 -16.91
CA ASN A 167 12.95 -17.44 -16.28
C ASN A 167 12.25 -16.33 -15.49
N PHE A 168 12.15 -16.51 -14.19
CA PHE A 168 11.51 -15.56 -13.26
C PHE A 168 12.31 -14.25 -13.17
N ASN A 169 13.64 -14.29 -13.22
CA ASN A 169 14.48 -13.11 -13.06
C ASN A 169 14.22 -12.07 -14.15
N LYS A 170 14.10 -12.51 -15.42
CA LYS A 170 13.76 -11.61 -16.53
C LYS A 170 12.40 -10.95 -16.35
N ALA A 171 11.41 -11.72 -15.89
CA ALA A 171 10.07 -11.18 -15.62
C ALA A 171 10.12 -10.12 -14.54
N PHE A 172 10.86 -10.37 -13.47
CA PHE A 172 10.99 -9.45 -12.34
C PHE A 172 11.83 -8.22 -12.70
N GLU A 173 12.90 -8.38 -13.44
CA GLU A 173 13.71 -7.26 -13.95
C GLU A 173 12.84 -6.31 -14.77
N LEU A 174 12.08 -6.84 -15.69
CA LEU A 174 11.16 -6.06 -16.49
C LEU A 174 10.07 -5.36 -15.67
N UNK A 175 9.68 -6.02 -14.69
CA UNK A 175 8.80 -5.48 -13.92
C UNK A 175 9.29 -4.31 -13.35
N PHE A 176 10.47 -4.23 -12.78
CA PHE A 176 11.08 -3.06 -12.16
C PHE A 176 11.41 -1.94 -13.15
N ASP A 177 11.88 -2.29 -14.33
CA ASP A 177 12.20 -1.30 -15.36
C ASP A 177 10.97 -0.55 -15.87
N ARG A 178 9.84 -1.20 -15.91
CA ARG A 178 8.59 -0.62 -16.45
C ARG A 178 7.71 0.01 -15.36
N PHE A 179 7.94 -0.37 -14.11
CA PHE A 179 7.20 0.17 -12.97
C PHE A 179 7.98 1.33 -12.36
N ASN A 180 7.35 2.48 -12.30
CA ASN A 180 7.86 3.60 -11.51
C ASN A 180 7.52 3.33 -10.04
N PHE A 181 8.35 2.51 -9.40
CA PHE A 181 8.22 2.23 -7.97
C PHE A 181 8.58 3.48 -7.18
N THR A 182 7.58 4.21 -6.78
CA THR A 182 7.74 5.30 -5.79
C THR A 182 7.20 4.81 -4.45
N ALA A 183 7.86 5.24 -3.37
CA ALA A 183 7.50 4.81 -2.01
C ALA A 183 6.05 5.18 -1.62
N ASP A 184 5.45 6.09 -2.37
CA ASP A 184 4.09 6.59 -2.12
C ASP A 184 2.98 5.80 -2.83
N LYS A 185 3.34 4.80 -3.67
CA LYS A 185 2.38 4.00 -4.43
C LYS A 185 2.29 2.57 -3.90
N SER A 186 1.08 2.13 -3.76
CA SER A 186 0.75 0.76 -3.33
C SER A 186 0.85 -0.21 -4.51
N UNK A 187 1.70 -1.21 -4.49
CA UNK A 187 1.90 -2.03 -5.54
C UNK A 187 1.72 -3.41 -5.08
N ALA A 188 1.10 -4.14 -5.75
CA ALA A 188 0.96 -5.60 -5.57
C ALA A 188 1.43 -6.34 -6.81
N LEU A 189 2.21 -7.39 -6.63
CA LEU A 189 2.71 -8.26 -7.70
C LEU A 189 2.05 -9.64 -7.57
N ILE A 190 1.37 -10.07 -8.62
CA ILE A 190 0.65 -11.34 -8.69
C ILE A 190 1.36 -12.23 -9.71
N LEU A 191 2.15 -13.17 -9.23
CA LEU A 191 2.86 -14.14 -10.06
C LEU A 191 1.93 -15.34 -10.32
N ILE A 192 1.71 -15.66 -11.58
CA ILE A 192 0.86 -16.79 -12.00
C ILE A 192 1.70 -17.71 -12.90
N SER A 193 1.93 -18.96 -12.47
CA SER A 193 2.75 -19.95 -13.17
C SER A 193 2.32 -21.36 -12.75
N ASP A 194 2.79 -22.36 -13.49
CA ASP A 194 2.65 -23.76 -13.09
C ASP A 194 3.89 -24.33 -12.37
N UNK A 195 4.87 -23.46 -12.36
CA UNK A 195 6.03 -23.74 -11.60
C UNK A 195 6.82 -24.93 -11.96
N UNK A 196 6.62 -25.17 -13.01
CA UNK A 196 7.25 -26.32 -13.54
C UNK A 196 8.71 -26.43 -13.33
N GLU A 197 9.42 -25.40 -13.68
CA GLU A 197 10.89 -25.36 -13.61
C GLU A 197 11.40 -24.10 -12.88
N UNK A 198 12.00 -24.14 -12.05
CA UNK A 198 12.57 -23.13 -11.47
C UNK A 198 13.96 -23.38 -11.29
N GLU A 199 14.76 -23.30 -12.17
CA GLU A 199 16.21 -23.53 -12.08
C GLU A 199 16.97 -22.30 -11.58
N ASP A 200 16.41 -21.14 -11.74
CA ASP A 200 17.08 -19.90 -11.42
C ASP A 200 16.91 -19.50 -9.95
N THR A 201 18.00 -19.19 -9.30
CA THR A 201 17.96 -18.47 -8.02
C THR A 201 17.46 -17.04 -8.26
N ILE A 202 16.45 -16.62 -7.52
CA ILE A 202 15.93 -15.25 -7.61
C ILE A 202 17.03 -14.26 -7.19
N ASP A 203 17.22 -13.23 -8.00
CA ASP A 203 18.26 -12.22 -7.76
C ASP A 203 18.00 -11.48 -6.44
N LYS A 204 19.02 -11.43 -5.60
CA LYS A 204 18.97 -10.73 -4.30
C LYS A 204 18.71 -9.24 -4.45
N THR A 205 19.13 -8.63 -5.56
CA THR A 205 18.87 -7.20 -5.84
C THR A 205 17.37 -6.96 -6.00
N PHE A 206 16.68 -7.87 -6.69
CA PHE A 206 15.22 -7.81 -6.84
C PHE A 206 14.52 -7.90 -5.48
N LEU A 207 14.91 -8.86 -4.64
CA LEU A 207 14.33 -9.06 -3.32
C LEU A 207 14.52 -7.80 -2.42
N SER A 208 15.68 -7.17 -2.50
CA SER A 208 15.96 -5.93 -1.75
C SER A 208 15.06 -4.78 -2.23
N LYS A 209 14.83 -4.66 -3.55
CA LYS A 209 13.92 -3.67 -4.13
C LYS A 209 12.48 -3.89 -3.66
N LEU A 210 11.98 -5.14 -3.68
CA LEU A 210 10.63 -5.47 -3.19
C LEU A 210 10.43 -5.00 -1.73
N LYS A 211 11.43 -5.24 -0.88
CA LYS A 211 11.41 -4.82 0.54
C LYS A 211 11.43 -3.31 0.67
N THR A 212 12.31 -2.64 -0.07
CA THR A 212 12.45 -1.17 -0.06
C THR A 212 11.14 -0.48 -0.45
N TYR A 213 10.49 -0.96 -1.50
CA TYR A 213 9.24 -0.39 -2.01
C TYR A 213 7.98 -1.01 -1.37
N LYS A 214 8.15 -1.94 -0.43
CA LYS A 214 7.05 -2.60 0.30
C LYS A 214 6.03 -3.28 -0.63
N VAL A 215 6.50 -3.80 -1.76
CA VAL A 215 5.63 -4.50 -2.73
C VAL A 215 5.13 -5.81 -2.10
N GLN A 216 3.85 -6.02 -2.11
CA GLN A 216 3.26 -7.29 -1.67
C GLN A 216 3.24 -8.27 -2.83
N VAL A 217 3.68 -9.50 -2.58
CA VAL A 217 3.72 -10.56 -3.60
C VAL A 217 2.69 -11.64 -3.27
N LEU A 218 1.92 -12.10 -4.29
CA LEU A 218 1.06 -13.28 -4.25
C LEU A 218 1.52 -14.24 -5.34
N ILE A 219 1.62 -15.52 -4.99
CA ILE A 219 1.96 -16.58 -5.95
C ILE A 219 0.72 -17.48 -6.18
N UNK A 220 0.37 -17.71 -7.31
CA UNK A 220 -0.74 -18.46 -7.63
C UNK A 220 -0.27 -19.52 -8.53
N UNK A 221 -0.23 -20.69 -8.27
CA UNK A 221 0.11 -21.72 -9.03
C UNK A 221 -1.04 -22.32 -9.68
N VAL A 222 -1.04 -22.48 -10.84
CA VAL A 222 -2.11 -23.12 -11.63
C VAL A 222 -1.64 -24.52 -12.06
N UNK A 223 -2.06 -25.37 -11.38
CA UNK A 223 -1.59 -26.61 -11.68
C UNK A 223 -2.47 -27.65 -11.14
N THR A 224 -2.43 -28.90 -11.57
CA THR A 224 -3.01 -30.09 -10.95
C THR A 224 -1.95 -31.17 -10.73
N GLU A 225 -2.22 -32.10 -9.84
CA GLU A 225 -1.27 -33.21 -9.56
C GLU A 225 -1.18 -34.21 -10.72
N LYS A 226 -2.10 -34.18 -11.64
CA LYS A 226 -2.15 -35.08 -12.79
C LYS A 226 -1.22 -34.59 -13.89
N UNK A 227 -0.41 -35.33 -14.38
CA UNK A 227 0.39 -35.08 -15.42
C UNK A 227 -0.44 -35.01 -16.66
N UNK A 228 -0.42 -34.07 -17.47
CA UNK A 228 -1.15 -33.95 -18.68
C UNK A 228 -0.19 -33.65 -19.78
N LYS A 229 -0.64 -33.98 -20.93
CA LYS A 229 0.14 -33.73 -22.13
C LYS A 229 0.03 -32.26 -22.57
N ILE A 230 1.12 -31.72 -23.09
CA ILE A 230 1.17 -30.31 -23.55
C ILE A 230 0.47 -30.21 -24.92
N ILE A 231 -0.53 -29.36 -25.05
CA ILE A 231 -1.29 -29.09 -26.28
C ILE A 231 -0.46 -28.14 -27.16
N THR A 232 -0.33 -28.51 -28.41
CA THR A 232 0.35 -27.68 -29.41
C THR A 232 -0.58 -27.06 -30.42
N UNK A 233 -1.70 -27.81 -30.62
CA UNK A 233 -2.61 -27.26 -31.50
C UNK A 233 -3.90 -27.95 -31.31
N VAL A 234 -4.86 -27.16 -31.72
CA VAL A 234 -6.22 -27.71 -31.87
C VAL A 234 -6.72 -27.36 -33.27
N ASP A 235 -7.07 -28.37 -34.05
CA ASP A 235 -7.50 -28.15 -35.41
C ASP A 235 -8.97 -27.71 -35.50
N VAL A 236 -9.45 -27.40 -36.70
CA VAL A 236 -10.82 -26.93 -36.94
C VAL A 236 -11.90 -27.97 -36.63
N PHE A 237 -11.51 -29.19 -36.43
CA PHE A 237 -12.40 -30.33 -36.09
C PHE A 237 -12.32 -30.74 -34.59
N UNK A 238 -11.45 -29.87 -33.78
CA UNK A 238 -11.26 -30.11 -32.45
C UNK A 238 -10.26 -31.13 -32.08
N ARG A 239 -9.70 -31.63 -33.09
CA ARG A 239 -8.67 -32.64 -32.78
C ARG A 239 -7.44 -31.99 -32.15
N VAL A 240 -7.02 -32.53 -31.02
CA VAL A 240 -5.90 -31.99 -30.23
C VAL A 240 -4.58 -32.69 -30.65
N SER A 241 -3.60 -31.88 -31.03
CA SER A 241 -2.23 -32.30 -31.22
C SER A 241 -1.42 -32.02 -29.96
N TYR A 242 -0.54 -32.93 -29.62
CA TYR A 242 0.28 -32.84 -28.40
C TYR A 242 1.76 -32.76 -28.76
N GLN A 243 2.52 -32.08 -27.91
CA GLN A 243 3.97 -31.97 -28.05
C GLN A 243 4.61 -33.36 -27.87
N THR A 244 5.51 -33.70 -28.80
CA THR A 244 6.29 -34.95 -28.75
C THR A 244 7.78 -34.63 -28.75
N TYR A 245 8.54 -35.51 -28.10
CA TYR A 245 10.01 -35.49 -28.11
C TYR A 245 10.49 -36.92 -28.23
N MET A 246 11.28 -37.23 -29.25
CA MET A 246 11.78 -38.59 -29.56
C MET A 246 10.66 -39.65 -29.58
N UNK A 247 9.44 -39.19 -29.94
CA UNK A 247 8.34 -40.07 -30.06
C UNK A 247 7.44 -40.24 -28.92
N ASP A 248 7.99 -39.73 -27.90
CA ASP A 248 7.14 -39.81 -26.72
C ASP A 248 6.42 -38.47 -26.48
N TYR A 249 5.24 -38.55 -25.86
CA TYR A 249 4.51 -37.33 -25.48
C TYR A 249 5.22 -36.60 -24.33
N VAL A 250 5.43 -35.30 -24.49
CA VAL A 250 5.93 -34.45 -23.40
C VAL A 250 4.81 -34.23 -22.40
N VAL A 251 5.09 -34.53 -21.14
CA VAL A 251 4.13 -34.46 -20.04
C VAL A 251 4.61 -33.40 -19.01
N SER A 252 3.76 -32.45 -18.74
CA SER A 252 4.00 -31.48 -17.66
C SER A 252 3.55 -32.08 -16.32
N LYS A 253 4.42 -31.99 -15.32
CA LYS A 253 4.15 -32.43 -13.94
C LYS A 253 4.27 -31.27 -12.97
N PHE A 254 3.40 -31.24 -12.01
CA PHE A 254 3.46 -30.29 -10.91
C PHE A 254 4.64 -30.59 -9.99
N ASN A 255 5.39 -29.57 -9.63
CA ASN A 255 6.47 -29.66 -8.64
C ASN A 255 6.21 -28.72 -7.47
N PRO A 256 5.66 -29.22 -6.36
CA PRO A 256 5.35 -28.37 -5.21
C PRO A 256 6.59 -27.74 -4.55
N ASN A 257 7.75 -28.39 -4.64
CA ASN A 257 8.98 -27.90 -4.01
C ASN A 257 9.39 -26.52 -4.54
N ASN A 258 9.18 -26.27 -5.83
CA ASN A 258 9.50 -24.99 -6.44
C ASN A 258 8.62 -23.86 -5.91
N LEU A 259 7.34 -24.13 -5.65
CA LEU A 259 6.43 -23.15 -5.07
C LEU A 259 6.76 -22.85 -3.59
N GLU A 260 7.11 -23.88 -2.83
CA GLU A 260 7.54 -23.70 -1.44
C GLU A 260 8.82 -22.86 -1.39
N LEU A 261 9.75 -23.12 -2.30
CA LEU A 261 10.97 -22.33 -2.42
C LEU A 261 10.66 -20.86 -2.74
N LEU A 262 9.84 -20.58 -3.76
CA LEU A 262 9.44 -19.21 -4.11
C LEU A 262 8.70 -18.54 -2.96
N SER A 263 7.79 -19.24 -2.30
CA SER A 263 7.05 -18.75 -1.13
C SER A 263 7.99 -18.32 0.00
N SER A 264 9.00 -19.13 0.28
CA SER A 264 10.02 -18.84 1.30
C SER A 264 10.87 -17.63 0.91
N ILE A 265 11.29 -17.55 -0.36
CA ILE A 265 12.11 -16.45 -0.89
C ILE A 265 11.38 -15.11 -0.80
N PHE A 266 10.11 -15.09 -1.20
CA PHE A 266 9.29 -13.87 -1.19
C PHE A 266 8.65 -13.58 0.18
N ASN A 267 8.75 -14.50 1.13
CA ASN A 267 8.03 -14.45 2.40
C ASN A 267 6.53 -14.19 2.17
N SER A 268 5.98 -14.88 1.18
CA SER A 268 4.61 -14.72 0.72
C SER A 268 3.85 -16.05 0.80
N LYS A 269 2.54 -15.97 0.89
CA LYS A 269 1.69 -17.15 0.78
C LYS A 269 1.51 -17.52 -0.69
N PHE A 270 1.39 -18.80 -0.96
CA PHE A 270 0.96 -19.28 -2.26
C PHE A 270 -0.43 -19.91 -2.18
N GLU A 271 -1.13 -19.86 -3.30
CA GLU A 271 -2.44 -20.50 -3.46
C GLU A 271 -2.42 -21.41 -4.68
N ILE A 272 -2.89 -22.62 -4.52
CA ILE A 272 -2.99 -23.58 -5.63
C ILE A 272 -4.42 -23.52 -6.19
N LEU A 273 -4.50 -23.31 -7.48
CA LEU A 273 -5.76 -23.14 -8.23
C LEU A 273 -5.89 -24.33 -9.19
N THR A 274 -6.86 -25.21 -8.93
CA THR A 274 -7.03 -26.47 -9.65
C THR A 274 -8.34 -26.57 -10.42
N SER A 275 -9.27 -25.66 -10.18
CA SER A 275 -10.63 -25.76 -10.73
C SER A 275 -11.28 -24.38 -10.85
N LEU A 276 -12.35 -24.30 -11.64
CA LEU A 276 -13.13 -23.06 -11.80
C LEU A 276 -13.69 -22.53 -10.47
N SER A 277 -13.94 -23.40 -9.50
CA SER A 277 -14.41 -22.98 -8.16
C SER A 277 -13.35 -22.18 -7.39
N ASP A 278 -12.07 -22.30 -7.77
CA ASP A 278 -10.97 -21.59 -7.11
C ASP A 278 -10.81 -20.13 -7.58
N ILE A 279 -11.60 -19.68 -8.57
CA ILE A 279 -11.58 -18.27 -9.02
C ILE A 279 -11.92 -17.34 -7.85
N ARG A 280 -12.93 -17.68 -7.03
CA ARG A 280 -13.26 -16.91 -5.83
C ARG A 280 -12.11 -16.92 -4.81
N LYS A 281 -11.39 -18.02 -4.70
CA LYS A 281 -10.20 -18.12 -3.83
C LYS A 281 -9.09 -17.19 -4.32
N PHE A 282 -8.87 -17.15 -5.64
CA PHE A 282 -7.95 -16.23 -6.30
C PHE A 282 -8.32 -14.77 -5.98
N GLU A 283 -9.57 -14.38 -6.21
CA GLU A 283 -10.09 -13.03 -5.92
C GLU A 283 -9.89 -12.65 -4.43
N ASN A 284 -10.27 -13.55 -3.52
CA ASN A 284 -10.15 -13.33 -2.08
C ASN A 284 -8.69 -13.16 -1.65
N SER A 285 -7.77 -13.90 -2.26
CA SER A 285 -6.34 -13.81 -1.92
C SER A 285 -5.75 -12.49 -2.37
N ILE A 286 -6.11 -11.99 -3.56
CA ILE A 286 -5.69 -10.66 -4.03
C ILE A 286 -6.32 -9.56 -3.14
N SER A 287 -7.59 -9.69 -2.81
CA SER A 287 -8.30 -8.71 -1.95
C SER A 287 -7.65 -8.58 -0.57
N LYS A 288 -7.19 -9.68 0.01
CA LYS A 288 -6.44 -9.67 1.29
C LYS A 288 -5.12 -8.90 1.16
N ILE A 289 -4.41 -9.07 0.04
CA ILE A 289 -3.16 -8.34 -0.23
C ILE A 289 -3.48 -6.86 -0.42
N GLN A 290 -4.51 -6.54 -1.19
CA GLN A 290 -4.98 -5.17 -1.40
C GLN A 290 -5.27 -4.47 -0.07
N THR A 291 -5.97 -5.14 0.85
CA THR A 291 -6.26 -4.62 2.19
C THR A 291 -4.97 -4.33 2.96
N LYS A 292 -4.01 -5.25 2.96
CA LYS A 292 -2.70 -5.07 3.62
C LYS A 292 -1.89 -3.91 3.03
N VAL A 293 -1.91 -3.77 1.72
CA VAL A 293 -1.21 -2.69 1.01
C VAL A 293 -1.80 -1.33 1.43
N ILE A 294 -3.12 -1.24 1.45
CA ILE A 294 -3.85 -0.04 1.86
C ILE A 294 -3.54 0.27 3.34
N GLU A 295 -3.64 -0.71 4.23
CA GLU A 295 -3.34 -0.55 5.66
C GLU A 295 -1.91 -0.05 5.90
N ASN A 296 -0.93 -0.63 5.21
CA ASN A 296 0.48 -0.24 5.33
C ASN A 296 0.70 1.20 4.89
N ASN A 297 -0.01 1.67 3.87
CA ASN A 297 0.08 3.05 3.39
C ASN A 297 -0.66 4.03 4.30
N HIS A 298 -1.81 3.65 4.86
CA HIS A 298 -2.53 4.47 5.84
C HIS A 298 -1.73 4.67 7.13
N ILE A 299 -0.89 3.74 7.50
CA ILE A 299 0.07 3.95 8.59
C ILE A 299 1.04 5.11 8.28
N UNK A 300 1.19 5.30 7.22
CA UNK A 300 2.00 6.30 6.76
C UNK A 300 1.38 7.65 6.63
N SER A 301 0.17 7.52 6.29
CA SER A 301 -0.63 8.74 6.05
C SER A 301 -1.45 9.22 7.25
N LYS A 302 -1.10 8.87 8.43
CA LYS A 302 -1.73 9.42 9.64
C LYS A 302 -1.72 10.94 9.58
N LEU A 303 -2.90 11.54 9.65
CA LEU A 303 -3.06 12.98 9.60
C LEU A 303 -2.25 13.64 10.72
N ASP A 304 -1.28 14.42 10.32
CA ASP A 304 -0.43 15.17 11.24
C ASP A 304 -1.12 16.48 11.60
N PHE A 305 -1.78 16.49 12.76
CA PHE A 305 -2.47 17.66 13.28
C PHE A 305 -1.51 18.70 13.91
N SER A 306 -0.21 18.43 13.91
CA SER A 306 0.76 19.34 14.54
C SER A 306 0.70 20.74 13.94
N ARG A 307 0.62 20.85 12.60
CA ARG A 307 0.49 22.16 11.91
C ARG A 307 -0.79 22.89 12.30
N SER A 308 -1.91 22.19 12.34
CA SER A 308 -3.20 22.80 12.72
C SER A 308 -3.19 23.27 14.19
N LEU A 309 -2.58 22.49 15.07
CA LEU A 309 -2.44 22.83 16.50
C LEU A 309 -1.52 24.03 16.71
N THR A 310 -0.46 24.19 15.89
CA THR A 310 0.38 25.40 15.94
C THR A 310 -0.43 26.64 15.55
N PHE A 311 -1.26 26.59 14.51
CA PHE A 311 -2.14 27.70 14.15
C PHE A 311 -3.11 28.06 15.27
N VAL A 312 -3.71 27.07 15.91
CA VAL A 312 -4.63 27.27 17.06
C VAL A 312 -3.88 27.93 18.23
N SER A 313 -2.63 27.52 18.46
CA SER A 313 -1.80 28.14 19.50
C SER A 313 -1.54 29.62 19.20
N PHE A 314 -1.20 29.98 17.96
CA PHE A 314 -1.04 31.37 17.55
C PHE A 314 -2.33 32.20 17.75
N LEU A 315 -3.48 31.59 17.46
CA LEU A 315 -4.78 32.25 17.67
C LEU A 315 -4.98 32.57 19.16
N PHE A 316 -4.74 31.63 20.06
CA PHE A 316 -4.86 31.86 21.50
C PHE A 316 -3.84 32.88 21.99
N PHE A 317 -2.62 32.89 21.48
CA PHE A 317 -1.61 33.88 21.81
C PHE A 317 -2.03 35.28 21.34
N PHE A 318 -2.63 35.38 20.16
CA PHE A 318 -3.15 36.64 19.62
C PHE A 318 -4.31 37.19 20.48
N LEU A 319 -5.21 36.32 20.92
CA LEU A 319 -6.29 36.69 21.86
C LEU A 319 -5.71 37.19 23.19
N TYR A 320 -4.69 36.54 23.72
CA TYR A 320 -3.98 37.00 24.92
C TYR A 320 -3.46 38.44 24.71
N LEU A 321 -2.81 38.73 23.57
CA LEU A 321 -2.28 40.07 23.25
C LEU A 321 -3.41 41.10 23.17
N ILE A 322 -4.53 40.79 22.55
CA ILE A 322 -5.71 41.66 22.46
C ILE A 322 -6.18 42.05 23.89
N PHE A 323 -6.39 41.06 24.74
CA PHE A 323 -6.85 41.32 26.12
C PHE A 323 -5.80 42.06 26.94
N TYR A 324 -4.52 41.86 26.67
CA TYR A 324 -3.44 42.59 27.31
C TYR A 324 -3.47 44.08 26.92
N ILE A 325 -3.60 44.38 25.62
CA ILE A 325 -3.67 45.76 25.09
C ILE A 325 -4.93 46.45 25.58
N PHE A 326 -6.09 45.76 25.56
CA PHE A 326 -7.34 46.33 26.05
C PHE A 326 -7.25 46.73 27.52
N GLU A 327 -6.58 45.94 28.32
CA GLU A 327 -6.38 46.28 29.76
C GLU A 327 -5.53 47.53 29.93
N ASP A 328 -4.46 47.71 29.16
CA ASP A 328 -3.59 48.90 29.21
C ASP A 328 -4.35 50.14 28.73
N ILE A 329 -5.16 50.03 27.68
CA ILE A 329 -6.00 51.15 27.18
C ILE A 329 -7.03 51.53 28.23
N PHE A 330 -7.71 50.54 28.82
CA PHE A 330 -8.73 50.82 29.86
C PHE A 330 -8.13 51.48 31.10
N TYR A 331 -6.89 51.11 31.44
CA TYR A 331 -6.16 51.72 32.54
C TYR A 331 -5.80 53.17 32.23
N TYR A 332 -5.45 53.47 30.97
CA TYR A 332 -5.06 54.82 30.54
C TYR A 332 -6.24 55.82 30.53
N PHE A 333 -7.41 55.35 30.06
CA PHE A 333 -8.62 56.21 30.01
C PHE A 333 -9.29 56.45 31.36
N LYS A 334 -8.89 55.76 32.41
CA LYS A 334 -9.49 55.88 33.75
C LYS A 334 -8.62 56.69 34.72
N LYS A 335 -7.49 57.15 34.23
CA LYS A 335 -6.59 58.05 34.97
C LYS A 335 -6.89 59.52 34.59
#